data_04a86b1cecb2f1c454de9498682c6741
#
_entry.id   04a86b1cecb2f1c454de9498682c6741
#
_cell.length_a   1.000
_cell.length_b   1.000
_cell.length_c   1.000
_cell.angle_alpha   90.00
_cell.angle_beta   90.00
_cell.angle_gamma   90.00
#
_symmetry.space_group_name_H-M   'P 1'
#
loop_
_entity.id
_entity.type
_entity.pdbx_description
1 polymer ?
#
loop_
_entity_poly.entity_id
_entity_poly.type
_entity_poly.pdbx_seq_one_letter_code
_entity_poly.pdbx_strand_id
1 'polypeptide(L)'
;EEAIAAYLHAVEVEPSAGEAYWSLANLKTFRFDDAQLTSMQSQLSVLTQPSEDKVHLAFAVGKALEDRHQYDKSFAAYAEGNAIKRQISGYDADKTSVRVDQLIARCGADLWDGDGHSSNEPIFIIGLPRAGSTLLEQILASHSQVEATAELPFIGRMIGEMVAGRDRGEGPLYP
;
A
#
# COMPACT_ATOMS: atom_id res chain seq x y z
N GLU A 1 6.96 22.59 -3.29
CA GLU A 1 7.66 23.05 -4.51
C GLU A 1 8.96 22.25 -4.73
N GLU A 2 9.81 22.09 -3.72
CA GLU A 2 11.08 21.33 -3.81
C GLU A 2 10.87 19.88 -4.28
N ALA A 3 9.87 19.17 -3.77
CA ALA A 3 9.57 17.81 -4.17
C ALA A 3 9.17 17.70 -5.65
N ILE A 4 8.39 18.67 -6.16
CA ILE A 4 8.01 18.72 -7.57
C ILE A 4 9.27 18.89 -8.44
N ALA A 5 10.14 19.83 -8.08
CA ALA A 5 11.39 20.08 -8.81
C ALA A 5 12.30 18.83 -8.82
N ALA A 6 12.41 18.14 -7.69
CA ALA A 6 13.20 16.92 -7.59
C ALA A 6 12.64 15.79 -8.48
N TYR A 7 11.32 15.56 -8.49
CA TYR A 7 10.70 14.55 -9.36
C TYR A 7 10.78 14.93 -10.84
N LEU A 8 10.60 16.21 -11.19
CA LEU A 8 10.80 16.68 -12.58
C LEU A 8 12.23 16.45 -13.05
N HIS A 9 13.21 16.75 -12.21
CA HIS A 9 14.60 16.45 -12.52
C HIS A 9 14.85 14.95 -12.67
N ALA A 10 14.26 14.13 -11.82
CA ALA A 10 14.39 12.67 -11.91
C ALA A 10 13.88 12.13 -13.27
N VAL A 11 12.73 12.59 -13.75
CA VAL A 11 12.19 12.17 -15.07
C VAL A 11 12.96 12.73 -16.26
N GLU A 12 13.68 13.86 -16.10
CA GLU A 12 14.61 14.38 -17.12
C GLU A 12 15.86 13.49 -17.24
N VAL A 13 16.38 13.03 -16.10
CA VAL A 13 17.59 12.18 -16.06
C VAL A 13 17.27 10.75 -16.48
N GLU A 14 16.15 10.23 -16.02
CA GLU A 14 15.68 8.84 -16.28
C GLU A 14 14.21 8.88 -16.75
N PRO A 15 13.95 9.04 -18.04
CA PRO A 15 12.56 9.11 -18.55
C PRO A 15 11.72 7.84 -18.35
N SER A 16 12.34 6.72 -18.00
CA SER A 16 11.67 5.44 -17.69
C SER A 16 11.32 5.28 -16.21
N ALA A 17 11.76 6.17 -15.33
CA ALA A 17 11.51 6.14 -13.89
C ALA A 17 10.02 6.36 -13.57
N GLY A 18 9.23 5.31 -13.66
CA GLY A 18 7.78 5.34 -13.45
C GLY A 18 7.37 5.87 -12.09
N GLU A 19 8.13 5.55 -11.05
CA GLU A 19 7.87 6.00 -9.68
C GLU A 19 7.89 7.54 -9.55
N ALA A 20 8.78 8.22 -10.27
CA ALA A 20 8.84 9.68 -10.24
C ALA A 20 7.59 10.31 -10.85
N TYR A 21 7.12 9.77 -11.98
CA TYR A 21 5.83 10.20 -12.59
C TYR A 21 4.64 9.89 -11.68
N TRP A 22 4.61 8.72 -11.07
CA TRP A 22 3.55 8.35 -10.13
C TRP A 22 3.54 9.26 -8.90
N SER A 23 4.70 9.60 -8.37
CA SER A 23 4.83 10.55 -7.26
C SER A 23 4.29 11.93 -7.62
N LEU A 24 4.59 12.44 -8.82
CA LEU A 24 4.00 13.69 -9.35
C LEU A 24 2.49 13.58 -9.51
N ALA A 25 1.98 12.45 -10.04
CA ALA A 25 0.55 12.20 -10.24
C ALA A 25 -0.24 12.23 -8.92
N ASN A 26 0.36 11.79 -7.82
CA ASN A 26 -0.24 11.78 -6.49
C ASN A 26 -0.30 13.15 -5.81
N LEU A 27 0.44 14.15 -6.32
CA LEU A 27 0.37 15.50 -5.80
C LEU A 27 -0.92 16.19 -6.29
N LYS A 28 -1.78 16.59 -5.37
CA LYS A 28 -3.08 17.20 -5.68
C LYS A 28 -2.97 18.50 -6.50
N THR A 29 -1.84 19.18 -6.39
CA THR A 29 -1.57 20.49 -6.99
C THR A 29 -0.82 20.39 -8.32
N PHE A 30 -0.31 19.21 -8.69
CA PHE A 30 0.45 19.02 -9.92
C PHE A 30 -0.48 18.54 -11.06
N ARG A 31 -0.22 19.04 -12.26
CA ARG A 31 -0.89 18.60 -13.49
C ARG A 31 0.17 18.46 -14.57
N PHE A 32 0.14 17.33 -15.25
CA PHE A 32 1.03 17.10 -16.39
C PHE A 32 0.63 17.94 -17.59
N ASP A 33 1.61 18.52 -18.26
CA ASP A 33 1.43 19.15 -19.56
C ASP A 33 1.38 18.10 -20.70
N ASP A 34 1.18 18.56 -21.94
CA ASP A 34 1.03 17.67 -23.10
C ASP A 34 2.33 16.99 -23.49
N ALA A 35 3.49 17.67 -23.28
CA ALA A 35 4.80 17.10 -23.55
C ALA A 35 5.11 15.96 -22.56
N GLN A 36 4.83 16.17 -21.29
CA GLN A 36 5.00 15.17 -20.25
C GLN A 36 4.08 13.95 -20.48
N LEU A 37 2.80 14.17 -20.83
CA LEU A 37 1.89 13.07 -21.17
C LEU A 37 2.40 12.27 -22.37
N THR A 38 2.85 12.95 -23.43
CA THR A 38 3.42 12.30 -24.63
C THR A 38 4.67 11.49 -24.26
N SER A 39 5.55 12.03 -23.42
CA SER A 39 6.72 11.32 -22.92
C SER A 39 6.35 10.06 -22.17
N MET A 40 5.43 10.14 -21.18
CA MET A 40 4.96 8.98 -20.42
C MET A 40 4.37 7.89 -21.33
N GLN A 41 3.54 8.26 -22.30
CA GLN A 41 2.94 7.32 -23.25
C GLN A 41 4.00 6.65 -24.14
N SER A 42 5.01 7.40 -24.58
CA SER A 42 6.14 6.85 -25.32
C SER A 42 6.93 5.85 -24.48
N GLN A 43 7.27 6.18 -23.24
CA GLN A 43 7.99 5.28 -22.33
C GLN A 43 7.16 4.02 -22.03
N LEU A 44 5.87 4.16 -21.79
CA LEU A 44 4.96 3.03 -21.55
C LEU A 44 4.96 2.06 -22.73
N SER A 45 5.00 2.57 -23.98
CA SER A 45 5.05 1.74 -25.19
C SER A 45 6.38 1.00 -25.40
N VAL A 46 7.50 1.58 -24.95
CA VAL A 46 8.84 0.99 -25.08
C VAL A 46 9.09 -0.09 -24.04
N LEU A 47 8.51 0.03 -22.86
CA LEU A 47 8.65 -0.97 -21.80
C LEU A 47 7.86 -2.25 -22.15
N THR A 48 8.54 -3.25 -22.70
CA THR A 48 7.93 -4.51 -23.14
C THR A 48 7.69 -5.50 -22.00
N GLN A 49 8.53 -5.47 -20.98
CA GLN A 49 8.44 -6.39 -19.84
C GLN A 49 7.57 -5.78 -18.72
N PRO A 50 6.77 -6.61 -18.01
CA PRO A 50 6.08 -6.20 -16.80
C PRO A 50 7.07 -5.74 -15.74
N SER A 51 6.88 -4.54 -15.21
CA SER A 51 7.71 -3.96 -14.14
C SER A 51 6.92 -2.98 -13.30
N GLU A 52 7.41 -2.62 -12.13
CA GLU A 52 6.81 -1.58 -11.29
C GLU A 52 6.81 -0.22 -12.00
N ASP A 53 7.89 0.13 -12.72
CA ASP A 53 7.92 1.38 -13.49
C ASP A 53 6.83 1.43 -14.55
N LYS A 54 6.56 0.30 -15.24
CA LYS A 54 5.47 0.22 -16.20
C LYS A 54 4.11 0.39 -15.55
N VAL A 55 3.89 -0.17 -14.36
CA VAL A 55 2.68 0.04 -13.56
C VAL A 55 2.52 1.51 -13.21
N HIS A 56 3.57 2.13 -12.68
CA HIS A 56 3.57 3.52 -12.26
C HIS A 56 3.32 4.48 -13.43
N LEU A 57 3.95 4.24 -14.58
CA LEU A 57 3.72 5.00 -15.81
C LEU A 57 2.25 4.87 -16.28
N ALA A 58 1.70 3.66 -16.29
CA ALA A 58 0.30 3.46 -16.68
C ALA A 58 -0.67 4.22 -15.76
N PHE A 59 -0.44 4.22 -14.46
CA PHE A 59 -1.24 4.98 -13.51
C PHE A 59 -1.05 6.49 -13.66
N ALA A 60 0.18 6.97 -13.90
CA ALA A 60 0.44 8.39 -14.14
C ALA A 60 -0.23 8.88 -15.42
N VAL A 61 -0.18 8.08 -16.50
CA VAL A 61 -0.93 8.35 -17.74
C VAL A 61 -2.43 8.38 -17.48
N GLY A 62 -2.95 7.40 -16.73
CA GLY A 62 -4.35 7.36 -16.33
C GLY A 62 -4.78 8.64 -15.63
N LYS A 63 -4.01 9.09 -14.65
CA LYS A 63 -4.26 10.34 -13.91
C LYS A 63 -4.18 11.58 -14.79
N ALA A 64 -3.16 11.67 -15.65
CA ALA A 64 -3.03 12.79 -16.59
C ALA A 64 -4.20 12.90 -17.58
N LEU A 65 -4.76 11.77 -18.02
CA LEU A 65 -5.93 11.70 -18.88
C LEU A 65 -7.22 12.03 -18.11
N GLU A 66 -7.34 11.59 -16.86
CA GLU A 66 -8.46 11.94 -15.97
C GLU A 66 -8.54 13.45 -15.75
N ASP A 67 -7.42 14.10 -15.48
CA ASP A 67 -7.33 15.55 -15.31
C ASP A 67 -7.74 16.33 -16.58
N ARG A 68 -7.70 15.68 -17.75
CA ARG A 68 -8.15 16.20 -19.06
C ARG A 68 -9.57 15.77 -19.41
N HIS A 69 -10.29 15.13 -18.49
CA HIS A 69 -11.65 14.60 -18.70
C HIS A 69 -11.75 13.55 -19.83
N GLN A 70 -10.63 12.90 -20.20
CA GLN A 70 -10.58 11.81 -21.16
C GLN A 70 -10.81 10.46 -20.48
N TYR A 71 -11.99 10.28 -19.88
CA TYR A 71 -12.27 9.20 -18.93
C TYR A 71 -12.10 7.79 -19.51
N ASP A 72 -12.53 7.57 -20.76
CA ASP A 72 -12.40 6.24 -21.39
C ASP A 72 -10.92 5.83 -21.55
N LYS A 73 -10.08 6.76 -21.97
CA LYS A 73 -8.64 6.53 -22.12
C LYS A 73 -7.96 6.41 -20.75
N SER A 74 -8.38 7.21 -19.78
CA SER A 74 -7.91 7.13 -18.40
C SER A 74 -8.20 5.75 -17.82
N PHE A 75 -9.44 5.27 -17.95
CA PHE A 75 -9.83 3.94 -17.49
C PHE A 75 -9.01 2.83 -18.16
N ALA A 76 -8.77 2.92 -19.46
CA ALA A 76 -7.95 1.94 -20.18
C ALA A 76 -6.51 1.91 -19.63
N ALA A 77 -5.90 3.07 -19.36
CA ALA A 77 -4.56 3.16 -18.77
C ALA A 77 -4.51 2.58 -17.34
N TYR A 78 -5.50 2.88 -16.50
CA TYR A 78 -5.61 2.27 -15.17
C TYR A 78 -5.83 0.76 -15.25
N ALA A 79 -6.63 0.27 -16.20
CA ALA A 79 -6.86 -1.15 -16.40
C ALA A 79 -5.57 -1.88 -16.83
N GLU A 80 -4.79 -1.27 -17.72
CA GLU A 80 -3.46 -1.78 -18.11
C GLU A 80 -2.52 -1.87 -16.89
N GLY A 81 -2.39 -0.78 -16.13
CA GLY A 81 -1.56 -0.75 -14.91
C GLY A 81 -1.96 -1.83 -13.91
N ASN A 82 -3.26 -2.00 -13.66
CA ASN A 82 -3.78 -3.06 -12.78
C ASN A 82 -3.50 -4.47 -13.30
N ALA A 83 -3.62 -4.69 -14.61
CA ALA A 83 -3.32 -6.00 -15.20
C ALA A 83 -1.84 -6.37 -15.04
N ILE A 84 -0.93 -5.41 -15.28
CA ILE A 84 0.51 -5.59 -15.08
C ILE A 84 0.80 -5.83 -13.59
N LYS A 85 0.24 -5.02 -12.68
CA LYS A 85 0.42 -5.18 -11.23
C LYS A 85 -0.04 -6.55 -10.75
N ARG A 86 -1.19 -7.02 -11.22
CA ARG A 86 -1.67 -8.37 -10.91
C ARG A 86 -0.70 -9.46 -11.37
N GLN A 87 -0.09 -9.29 -12.54
CA GLN A 87 0.87 -10.24 -13.09
C GLN A 87 2.16 -10.31 -12.24
N ILE A 88 2.71 -9.15 -11.84
CA ILE A 88 3.97 -9.11 -11.07
C ILE A 88 3.77 -9.39 -9.58
N SER A 89 2.58 -9.12 -9.01
CA SER A 89 2.31 -9.35 -7.59
C SER A 89 2.17 -10.82 -7.23
N GLY A 90 1.90 -11.70 -8.21
CA GLY A 90 1.66 -13.11 -7.98
C GLY A 90 0.47 -13.39 -7.05
N TYR A 91 -0.46 -12.44 -6.91
CA TYR A 91 -1.63 -12.59 -6.04
C TYR A 91 -2.50 -13.77 -6.46
N ASP A 92 -2.80 -14.63 -5.51
CA ASP A 92 -3.63 -15.82 -5.67
C ASP A 92 -4.75 -15.79 -4.61
N ALA A 93 -5.98 -15.62 -5.09
CA ALA A 93 -7.15 -15.52 -4.22
C ALA A 93 -7.43 -16.84 -3.47
N ASP A 94 -7.17 -17.99 -4.09
CA ASP A 94 -7.41 -19.28 -3.48
C ASP A 94 -6.44 -19.52 -2.32
N LYS A 95 -5.17 -19.16 -2.47
CA LYS A 95 -4.19 -19.20 -1.37
C LYS A 95 -4.59 -18.27 -0.22
N THR A 96 -5.14 -17.09 -0.54
CA THR A 96 -5.62 -16.16 0.49
C THR A 96 -6.81 -16.76 1.24
N SER A 97 -7.78 -17.38 0.53
CA SER A 97 -8.94 -18.04 1.15
C SER A 97 -8.49 -19.19 2.06
N VAL A 98 -7.62 -20.05 1.58
CA VAL A 98 -7.07 -21.16 2.40
C VAL A 98 -6.39 -20.64 3.66
N ARG A 99 -5.62 -19.54 3.55
CA ARG A 99 -4.98 -18.92 4.71
C ARG A 99 -5.99 -18.37 5.71
N VAL A 100 -7.07 -17.75 5.24
CA VAL A 100 -8.14 -17.24 6.10
C VAL A 100 -8.85 -18.42 6.82
N ASP A 101 -9.17 -19.49 6.11
CA ASP A 101 -9.79 -20.68 6.69
C ASP A 101 -8.90 -21.32 7.78
N GLN A 102 -7.58 -21.37 7.53
CA GLN A 102 -6.61 -21.85 8.52
C GLN A 102 -6.54 -20.94 9.75
N LEU A 103 -6.63 -19.62 9.57
CA LEU A 103 -6.66 -18.69 10.71
C LEU A 103 -7.95 -18.89 11.53
N ILE A 104 -9.12 -18.98 10.87
CA ILE A 104 -10.40 -19.22 11.54
C ILE A 104 -10.34 -20.53 12.33
N ALA A 105 -9.80 -21.61 11.75
CA ALA A 105 -9.71 -22.89 12.42
C ALA A 105 -8.75 -22.91 13.63
N ARG A 106 -7.75 -22.03 13.63
CA ARG A 106 -6.74 -21.92 14.72
C ARG A 106 -7.11 -20.93 15.81
N CYS A 107 -7.95 -19.93 15.48
CA CYS A 107 -8.38 -18.90 16.43
C CYS A 107 -9.70 -19.31 17.10
N GLY A 108 -9.67 -20.43 17.85
CA GLY A 108 -10.80 -20.88 18.66
C GLY A 108 -10.95 -20.08 19.96
N ALA A 109 -12.02 -20.33 20.70
CA ALA A 109 -12.29 -19.65 21.96
C ALA A 109 -11.22 -19.92 23.02
N ASP A 110 -10.58 -21.09 22.97
CA ASP A 110 -9.46 -21.54 23.82
C ASP A 110 -8.20 -20.67 23.67
N LEU A 111 -8.08 -19.89 22.60
CA LEU A 111 -6.99 -18.94 22.42
C LEU A 111 -6.94 -17.89 23.55
N TRP A 112 -8.04 -17.64 24.20
CA TRP A 112 -8.22 -16.62 25.24
C TRP A 112 -8.14 -17.16 26.67
N ASP A 113 -7.94 -18.46 26.82
CA ASP A 113 -7.92 -19.15 28.15
C ASP A 113 -6.58 -18.97 28.87
N GLY A 114 -5.62 -18.24 28.31
CA GLY A 114 -4.32 -17.96 28.92
C GLY A 114 -4.27 -16.68 29.75
N ASP A 115 -3.28 -16.58 30.62
CA ASP A 115 -2.99 -15.36 31.38
C ASP A 115 -2.47 -14.29 30.44
N GLY A 116 -3.29 -13.29 30.10
CA GLY A 116 -2.89 -12.10 29.35
C GLY A 116 -2.09 -11.13 30.20
N HIS A 117 -1.55 -10.10 29.59
CA HIS A 117 -0.91 -8.99 30.29
C HIS A 117 -1.97 -8.21 31.09
N SER A 118 -1.71 -7.91 32.35
CA SER A 118 -2.67 -7.30 33.28
C SER A 118 -2.87 -5.78 33.08
N SER A 119 -2.16 -5.13 32.15
CA SER A 119 -2.31 -3.70 31.90
C SER A 119 -3.59 -3.41 31.12
N ASN A 120 -4.35 -2.43 31.59
CA ASN A 120 -5.54 -1.90 30.92
C ASN A 120 -5.25 -0.59 30.15
N GLU A 121 -3.98 -0.20 30.02
CA GLU A 121 -3.59 1.08 29.39
C GLU A 121 -3.73 1.08 27.86
N PRO A 122 -3.36 0.01 27.12
CA PRO A 122 -3.45 0.02 25.66
C PRO A 122 -4.90 0.01 25.15
N ILE A 123 -5.19 0.92 24.24
CA ILE A 123 -6.44 0.94 23.47
C ILE A 123 -6.11 0.55 22.02
N PHE A 124 -6.64 -0.58 21.54
CA PHE A 124 -6.42 -1.06 20.19
C PHE A 124 -7.59 -0.66 19.28
N ILE A 125 -7.29 0.06 18.20
CA ILE A 125 -8.26 0.38 17.15
C ILE A 125 -8.02 -0.61 16.00
N ILE A 126 -9.00 -1.48 15.77
CA ILE A 126 -8.92 -2.53 14.75
C ILE A 126 -9.98 -2.27 13.67
N GLY A 127 -9.58 -2.34 12.42
CA GLY A 127 -10.50 -2.13 11.30
C GLY A 127 -9.84 -2.41 9.95
N LEU A 128 -10.67 -2.45 8.91
CA LEU A 128 -10.17 -2.53 7.53
C LEU A 128 -9.51 -1.20 7.13
N PRO A 129 -8.58 -1.21 6.17
CA PRO A 129 -8.07 0.03 5.59
C PRO A 129 -9.20 0.97 5.17
N ARG A 130 -9.07 2.24 5.45
CA ARG A 130 -10.06 3.30 5.17
C ARG A 130 -11.36 3.22 5.99
N ALA A 131 -11.39 2.46 7.08
CA ALA A 131 -12.55 2.37 8.01
C ALA A 131 -12.69 3.58 8.96
N GLY A 132 -11.79 4.56 8.90
CA GLY A 132 -11.82 5.75 9.76
C GLY A 132 -11.05 5.60 11.07
N SER A 133 -10.12 4.65 11.16
CA SER A 133 -9.26 4.43 12.35
C SER A 133 -8.56 5.70 12.82
N THR A 134 -7.96 6.46 11.91
CA THR A 134 -7.32 7.74 12.23
C THR A 134 -8.28 8.77 12.83
N LEU A 135 -9.51 8.85 12.32
CA LEU A 135 -10.51 9.75 12.87
C LEU A 135 -10.90 9.34 14.31
N LEU A 136 -11.11 8.05 14.52
CA LEU A 136 -11.42 7.51 15.85
C LEU A 136 -10.25 7.75 16.83
N GLU A 137 -9.02 7.54 16.39
CA GLU A 137 -7.81 7.85 17.16
C GLU A 137 -7.79 9.33 17.59
N GLN A 138 -8.03 10.25 16.66
CA GLN A 138 -8.05 11.69 16.95
C GLN A 138 -9.19 12.07 17.92
N ILE A 139 -10.35 11.43 17.82
CA ILE A 139 -11.46 11.64 18.77
C ILE A 139 -11.04 11.18 20.17
N LEU A 140 -10.46 10.01 20.32
CA LEU A 140 -9.99 9.48 21.59
C LEU A 140 -8.86 10.35 22.17
N ALA A 141 -7.91 10.75 21.35
CA ALA A 141 -6.78 11.59 21.73
C ALA A 141 -7.18 13.04 22.12
N SER A 142 -8.40 13.45 21.85
CA SER A 142 -8.93 14.72 22.38
C SER A 142 -9.16 14.68 23.89
N HIS A 143 -9.17 13.50 24.52
CA HIS A 143 -9.27 13.34 25.95
C HIS A 143 -7.89 13.50 26.61
N SER A 144 -7.81 14.27 27.71
CA SER A 144 -6.55 14.63 28.38
C SER A 144 -5.75 13.45 28.97
N GLN A 145 -6.35 12.28 29.07
CA GLN A 145 -5.70 11.05 29.58
C GLN A 145 -5.40 10.03 28.47
N VAL A 146 -5.63 10.36 27.22
CA VAL A 146 -5.39 9.48 26.10
C VAL A 146 -4.34 10.09 25.17
N GLU A 147 -3.27 9.35 24.94
CA GLU A 147 -2.22 9.71 24.00
C GLU A 147 -2.41 8.93 22.69
N ALA A 148 -2.48 9.65 21.56
CA ALA A 148 -2.45 9.03 20.24
C ALA A 148 -1.03 8.59 19.93
N THR A 149 -0.91 7.42 19.30
CA THR A 149 0.40 6.91 18.91
C THR A 149 0.63 7.06 17.40
N ALA A 150 0.34 6.06 16.64
CA ALA A 150 0.35 5.98 15.18
C ALA A 150 0.11 4.53 14.75
N GLU A 151 0.09 4.27 13.44
CA GLU A 151 0.21 2.91 12.91
C GLU A 151 1.65 2.40 13.12
N LEU A 152 1.89 1.79 14.28
CA LEU A 152 3.22 1.31 14.65
C LEU A 152 3.46 -0.12 14.15
N PRO A 153 4.67 -0.44 13.65
CA PRO A 153 4.97 -1.75 13.08
C PRO A 153 5.23 -2.84 14.13
N PHE A 154 4.91 -2.60 15.40
CA PHE A 154 5.29 -3.48 16.50
C PHE A 154 4.65 -4.85 16.41
N ILE A 155 3.35 -4.93 16.11
CA ILE A 155 2.67 -6.24 15.98
C ILE A 155 3.26 -7.04 14.82
N GLY A 156 3.49 -6.40 13.67
CA GLY A 156 4.13 -7.06 12.53
C GLY A 156 5.55 -7.55 12.85
N ARG A 157 6.32 -6.76 13.60
CA ARG A 157 7.67 -7.14 14.07
C ARG A 157 7.61 -8.32 15.03
N MET A 158 6.73 -8.29 16.03
CA MET A 158 6.53 -9.39 16.98
C MET A 158 6.17 -10.69 16.28
N ILE A 159 5.23 -10.64 15.34
CA ILE A 159 4.87 -11.81 14.52
C ILE A 159 6.08 -12.32 13.73
N GLY A 160 6.86 -11.44 13.12
CA GLY A 160 8.07 -11.79 12.39
C GLY A 160 9.11 -12.47 13.27
N GLU A 161 9.34 -11.97 14.49
CA GLU A 161 10.26 -12.56 15.48
C GLU A 161 9.76 -13.93 15.96
N MET A 162 8.46 -14.09 16.20
CA MET A 162 7.85 -15.37 16.57
C MET A 162 8.00 -16.42 15.47
N VAL A 163 7.80 -16.02 14.20
CA VAL A 163 7.98 -16.93 13.06
C VAL A 163 9.44 -17.31 12.88
N ALA A 164 10.37 -16.34 13.00
CA ALA A 164 11.81 -16.59 12.93
C ALA A 164 12.33 -17.46 14.08
N GLY A 165 11.75 -17.37 15.28
CA GLY A 165 12.02 -18.24 16.42
C GLY A 165 11.63 -19.70 16.16
N ARG A 166 10.50 -19.93 15.46
CA ARG A 166 10.07 -21.29 15.02
C ARG A 166 11.09 -21.99 14.14
N ASP A 167 11.68 -21.26 13.20
CA ASP A 167 12.69 -21.80 12.29
C ASP A 167 13.98 -22.21 13.03
N ARG A 168 14.21 -21.71 14.27
CA ARG A 168 15.33 -22.06 15.13
C ARG A 168 15.03 -23.20 16.12
N GLY A 169 13.84 -23.81 16.05
CA GLY A 169 13.43 -24.91 16.94
C GLY A 169 13.05 -24.48 18.36
N GLU A 170 12.93 -23.20 18.61
CA GLU A 170 12.32 -22.65 19.83
C GLU A 170 10.80 -22.83 19.68
N GLY A 171 10.17 -23.59 20.56
CA GLY A 171 8.78 -24.10 20.47
C GLY A 171 7.70 -23.09 20.11
N PRO A 172 6.42 -23.46 20.06
CA PRO A 172 5.37 -22.59 19.56
C PRO A 172 5.22 -21.36 20.44
N LEU A 173 5.57 -20.19 19.89
CA LEU A 173 5.35 -18.89 20.53
C LEU A 173 3.92 -18.37 20.29
N TYR A 174 3.09 -19.16 19.56
CA TYR A 174 1.66 -18.91 19.34
C TYR A 174 0.94 -20.25 19.26
N PRO A 175 -0.23 -20.37 19.90
CA PRO A 175 -1.02 -21.59 19.83
C PRO A 175 -1.48 -21.92 18.40
#